data_708d0e0d0f9042985b7b5f8c45266fc7
#
_entry.id   708d0e0d0f9042985b7b5f8c45266fc7
#
_cell.length_a   1.000
_cell.length_b   1.000
_cell.length_c   1.000
_cell.angle_alpha   90.00
_cell.angle_beta   90.00
_cell.angle_gamma   90.00
#
_symmetry.space_group_name_H-M   'P 1'
#
loop_
_entity.id
_entity.type
_entity.pdbx_description
1 polymer ?
#
loop_
_entity_poly.entity_id
_entity_poly.type
_entity_poly.pdbx_seq_one_letter_code
_entity_poly.pdbx_strand_id
1 'polypeptide(L)'
;MEVPGNYGKVYAKKIHDACKVRVSVLDDGKMRVALVGIDALLIRRETVLEIRQKVKAACGISDVMIGASHSHSSGPIGMILPGEFDHASAEIQDLAYKKSSCADAGYLQKVIAATVEAIVGADQAKAAVTVGYGVGHESQVAFNRRLRMKNGLTFSHPGKNNPDVVEFANPIDDEVGVIGVWRPDGTLAGCIVNFSCHATTNSDGIGANWIYYTEKVIRGYYGAETKVVFLQGACGDVTQVNNLDPKANPASDDWSQFVGGRVGAEALKVLLSMSQTRTAEVPLAADHKVWEVHRRIPAPERVAEARERIKGPPTHKDWVWAKETLLLDALIAKKSDVEVEVQAIQVGPVVCLSNPAEYFVSYGLQLKKRSGFPITFPVELANGCVGYVPDEEAFGPHGGGYETRLTSYSNLEITAGTQFMNVGLELAAKMKPAKLLERPNGPAGKPWAYGDQPPQLK
;
A
#
# COMPACT_ATOMS: atom_id res chain seq x y z
N MET A 1 -10.59 21.02 4.43
CA MET A 1 -9.21 20.49 4.27
C MET A 1 -9.16 19.80 2.93
N GLU A 2 -8.05 19.96 2.18
CA GLU A 2 -7.86 19.24 0.90
C GLU A 2 -7.73 17.74 1.16
N VAL A 3 -8.34 16.92 0.31
CA VAL A 3 -8.16 15.47 0.26
C VAL A 3 -7.39 15.11 -1.00
N PRO A 4 -6.36 14.27 -0.90
CA PRO A 4 -5.52 13.90 -2.02
C PRO A 4 -6.15 12.80 -2.90
N GLY A 5 -5.43 12.38 -3.96
CA GLY A 5 -5.82 11.25 -4.80
C GLY A 5 -6.56 11.64 -6.08
N ASN A 6 -6.66 12.93 -6.36
CA ASN A 6 -7.17 13.46 -7.62
C ASN A 6 -6.11 14.35 -8.28
N TYR A 7 -6.13 14.42 -9.61
CA TYR A 7 -5.26 15.34 -10.37
C TYR A 7 -5.62 16.83 -10.18
N GLY A 8 -6.77 17.12 -9.57
CA GLY A 8 -7.22 18.46 -9.19
C GLY A 8 -7.44 18.56 -7.68
N LYS A 9 -7.78 19.76 -7.21
CA LYS A 9 -8.09 19.99 -5.80
C LYS A 9 -9.50 19.54 -5.45
N VAL A 10 -9.61 18.71 -4.42
CA VAL A 10 -10.87 18.28 -3.82
C VAL A 10 -10.83 18.58 -2.32
N TYR A 11 -11.95 18.97 -1.75
CA TYR A 11 -12.01 19.37 -0.34
C TYR A 11 -13.11 18.59 0.41
N ALA A 12 -12.73 17.98 1.52
CA ALA A 12 -13.68 17.42 2.46
C ALA A 12 -14.21 18.50 3.42
N LYS A 13 -15.50 18.34 3.80
CA LYS A 13 -16.20 19.27 4.71
C LYS A 13 -16.15 18.82 6.17
N LYS A 14 -15.88 17.55 6.43
CA LYS A 14 -15.85 16.96 7.77
C LYS A 14 -14.72 15.93 7.93
N ILE A 15 -14.44 15.59 9.17
CA ILE A 15 -13.56 14.48 9.52
C ILE A 15 -14.49 13.29 9.85
N HIS A 16 -14.22 12.13 9.25
CA HIS A 16 -14.90 10.89 9.54
C HIS A 16 -14.23 10.19 10.73
N ASP A 17 -12.92 9.99 10.62
CA ASP A 17 -12.08 9.40 11.67
C ASP A 17 -10.67 10.03 11.62
N ALA A 18 -9.87 9.79 12.65
CA ALA A 18 -8.52 10.32 12.72
C ALA A 18 -7.57 9.51 11.82
N CYS A 19 -6.88 10.20 10.91
CA CYS A 19 -5.68 9.64 10.27
C CYS A 19 -4.59 9.42 11.32
N LYS A 20 -3.98 8.24 11.35
CA LYS A 20 -3.04 7.81 12.38
C LYS A 20 -1.71 7.39 11.77
N VAL A 21 -0.67 7.47 12.60
CA VAL A 21 0.60 6.76 12.42
C VAL A 21 0.61 5.60 13.40
N ARG A 22 0.92 4.40 12.93
CA ARG A 22 1.05 3.20 13.75
C ARG A 22 2.38 2.55 13.48
N VAL A 23 3.04 2.12 14.55
CA VAL A 23 4.42 1.63 14.50
C VAL A 23 4.55 0.31 15.24
N SER A 24 5.32 -0.59 14.65
CA SER A 24 5.89 -1.76 15.31
C SER A 24 7.40 -1.64 15.28
N VAL A 25 8.03 -1.52 16.44
CA VAL A 25 9.48 -1.65 16.59
C VAL A 25 9.78 -3.05 17.11
N LEU A 26 10.61 -3.77 16.37
CA LEU A 26 11.07 -5.12 16.72
C LEU A 26 12.57 -5.08 17.02
N ASP A 27 13.00 -5.84 18.04
CA ASP A 27 14.37 -5.89 18.53
C ASP A 27 14.73 -7.34 18.90
N ASP A 28 15.73 -7.91 18.22
CA ASP A 28 16.22 -9.28 18.49
C ASP A 28 17.49 -9.30 19.35
N GLY A 29 17.85 -8.16 19.95
CA GLY A 29 19.06 -7.96 20.75
C GLY A 29 20.32 -7.68 19.92
N LYS A 30 20.26 -7.78 18.59
CA LYS A 30 21.36 -7.47 17.66
C LYS A 30 21.05 -6.28 16.80
N MET A 31 19.82 -6.18 16.34
CA MET A 31 19.34 -5.07 15.54
C MET A 31 17.92 -4.68 15.90
N ARG A 32 17.53 -3.48 15.49
CA ARG A 32 16.16 -2.97 15.61
C ARG A 32 15.65 -2.54 14.26
N VAL A 33 14.41 -2.92 13.96
CA VAL A 33 13.68 -2.50 12.76
C VAL A 33 12.36 -1.83 13.15
N ALA A 34 11.91 -0.86 12.37
CA ALA A 34 10.61 -0.24 12.53
C ALA A 34 9.77 -0.44 11.26
N LEU A 35 8.57 -0.99 11.43
CA LEU A 35 7.53 -1.09 10.40
C LEU A 35 6.45 -0.07 10.73
N VAL A 36 6.21 0.88 9.81
CA VAL A 36 5.36 2.04 10.02
C VAL A 36 4.26 2.07 8.97
N GLY A 37 3.01 2.12 9.40
CA GLY A 37 1.84 2.40 8.58
C GLY A 37 1.30 3.80 8.85
N ILE A 38 1.13 4.61 7.80
CA ILE A 38 0.55 5.95 7.88
C ILE A 38 -0.78 5.96 7.12
N ASP A 39 -1.85 6.47 7.75
CA ASP A 39 -3.13 6.73 7.07
C ASP A 39 -2.97 7.96 6.15
N ALA A 40 -2.48 7.71 4.96
CA ALA A 40 -2.16 8.73 3.95
C ALA A 40 -2.36 8.15 2.55
N LEU A 41 -2.52 9.02 1.55
CA LEU A 41 -2.52 8.61 0.15
C LEU A 41 -1.17 7.99 -0.24
N LEU A 42 -0.09 8.67 0.11
CA LEU A 42 1.29 8.33 -0.22
C LEU A 42 2.24 9.00 0.76
N ILE A 43 3.51 8.64 0.70
CA ILE A 43 4.59 9.36 1.36
C ILE A 43 5.73 9.63 0.36
N ARG A 44 6.23 10.85 0.32
CA ARG A 44 7.33 11.23 -0.58
C ARG A 44 8.68 10.85 0.04
N ARG A 45 9.65 10.51 -0.81
CA ARG A 45 10.99 10.10 -0.39
C ARG A 45 11.70 11.12 0.49
N GLU A 46 11.58 12.39 0.16
CA GLU A 46 12.18 13.48 0.94
C GLU A 46 11.66 13.49 2.38
N THR A 47 10.37 13.24 2.55
CA THR A 47 9.72 13.12 3.87
C THR A 47 10.23 11.91 4.64
N VAL A 48 10.40 10.76 3.96
CA VAL A 48 10.93 9.54 4.58
C VAL A 48 12.37 9.76 5.06
N LEU A 49 13.22 10.38 4.24
CA LEU A 49 14.60 10.67 4.61
C LEU A 49 14.69 11.60 5.81
N GLU A 50 13.86 12.64 5.88
CA GLU A 50 13.78 13.54 7.03
C GLU A 50 13.36 12.79 8.31
N ILE A 51 12.33 11.93 8.24
CA ILE A 51 11.88 11.12 9.37
C ILE A 51 13.02 10.18 9.82
N ARG A 52 13.64 9.44 8.92
CA ARG A 52 14.74 8.51 9.24
C ARG A 52 15.92 9.22 9.88
N GLN A 53 16.29 10.39 9.40
CA GLN A 53 17.36 11.21 10.00
C GLN A 53 17.03 11.56 11.46
N LYS A 54 15.81 12.05 11.71
CA LYS A 54 15.35 12.43 13.06
C LYS A 54 15.25 11.22 13.99
N VAL A 55 14.73 10.08 13.51
CA VAL A 55 14.64 8.83 14.27
C VAL A 55 16.02 8.30 14.63
N LYS A 56 16.95 8.28 13.66
CA LYS A 56 18.35 7.84 13.92
C LYS A 56 19.01 8.71 14.97
N ALA A 57 18.80 10.01 14.93
CA ALA A 57 19.35 10.93 15.94
C ALA A 57 18.71 10.74 17.33
N ALA A 58 17.41 10.42 17.41
CA ALA A 58 16.66 10.32 18.65
C ALA A 58 16.80 8.98 19.37
N CYS A 59 16.82 7.84 18.64
CA CYS A 59 16.86 6.51 19.23
C CYS A 59 17.81 5.52 18.55
N GLY A 60 18.52 5.92 17.49
CA GLY A 60 19.55 5.10 16.83
C GLY A 60 19.00 4.01 15.89
N ILE A 61 17.70 3.93 15.62
CA ILE A 61 17.12 3.00 14.63
C ILE A 61 17.46 3.51 13.23
N SER A 62 18.06 2.65 12.40
CA SER A 62 18.41 2.97 11.00
C SER A 62 17.45 2.31 10.01
N ASP A 63 16.91 1.14 10.35
CA ASP A 63 16.11 0.33 9.45
C ASP A 63 14.61 0.60 9.70
N VAL A 64 14.10 1.58 8.99
CA VAL A 64 12.72 2.06 9.09
C VAL A 64 12.05 1.94 7.73
N MET A 65 10.99 1.13 7.63
CA MET A 65 10.10 1.06 6.48
C MET A 65 8.82 1.83 6.79
N ILE A 66 8.48 2.80 5.95
CA ILE A 66 7.30 3.64 6.12
C ILE A 66 6.39 3.45 4.90
N GLY A 67 5.24 2.82 5.10
CA GLY A 67 4.21 2.61 4.09
C GLY A 67 3.00 3.51 4.29
N ALA A 68 2.42 4.02 3.21
CA ALA A 68 1.15 4.70 3.21
C ALA A 68 0.01 3.71 2.97
N SER A 69 -1.13 3.89 3.65
CA SER A 69 -2.32 3.04 3.48
C SER A 69 -3.08 3.29 2.18
N HIS A 70 -2.63 4.22 1.38
CA HIS A 70 -3.27 4.69 0.16
C HIS A 70 -4.69 5.24 0.36
N SER A 71 -4.98 5.82 1.52
CA SER A 71 -6.29 6.41 1.78
C SER A 71 -6.52 7.66 0.94
N HIS A 72 -7.44 7.57 -0.02
CA HIS A 72 -7.91 8.72 -0.81
C HIS A 72 -8.80 9.69 0.00
N SER A 73 -9.09 9.34 1.23
CA SER A 73 -9.81 10.18 2.20
C SER A 73 -8.89 10.81 3.24
N SER A 74 -7.56 10.65 3.12
CA SER A 74 -6.60 11.18 4.09
C SER A 74 -6.42 12.70 4.00
N GLY A 75 -5.61 13.25 4.91
CA GLY A 75 -5.22 14.66 4.85
C GLY A 75 -4.17 14.95 3.76
N PRO A 76 -3.88 16.23 3.48
CA PRO A 76 -3.05 16.70 2.37
C PRO A 76 -1.55 16.51 2.64
N ILE A 77 -1.09 15.27 2.50
CA ILE A 77 0.34 14.91 2.61
C ILE A 77 1.08 14.99 1.26
N GLY A 78 0.33 15.05 0.15
CA GLY A 78 0.81 15.56 -1.12
C GLY A 78 1.13 14.66 -2.25
N MET A 79 0.48 14.91 -3.40
CA MET A 79 0.99 14.50 -4.70
C MET A 79 2.13 15.44 -5.15
N ILE A 80 2.00 16.74 -4.88
CA ILE A 80 3.02 17.76 -5.14
C ILE A 80 3.49 18.33 -3.79
N LEU A 81 4.81 18.41 -3.60
CA LEU A 81 5.38 19.02 -2.40
C LEU A 81 5.55 20.53 -2.57
N PRO A 82 5.49 21.32 -1.46
CA PRO A 82 5.85 22.72 -1.49
C PRO A 82 7.27 22.91 -2.06
N GLY A 83 7.42 23.86 -3.00
CA GLY A 83 8.71 24.18 -3.62
C GLY A 83 9.13 23.25 -4.78
N GLU A 84 8.39 22.19 -5.07
CA GLU A 84 8.78 21.20 -6.09
C GLU A 84 8.90 21.82 -7.49
N PHE A 85 8.05 22.80 -7.81
CA PHE A 85 8.00 23.51 -9.11
C PHE A 85 8.49 24.97 -9.07
N ASP A 86 9.17 25.41 -8.01
CA ASP A 86 9.64 26.81 -7.88
C ASP A 86 10.66 27.21 -8.95
N HIS A 87 11.32 26.23 -9.57
CA HIS A 87 12.24 26.42 -10.70
C HIS A 87 11.54 26.73 -12.03
N ALA A 88 10.23 26.45 -12.13
CA ALA A 88 9.45 26.56 -13.35
C ALA A 88 8.82 27.93 -13.55
N SER A 89 8.25 28.20 -14.73
CA SER A 89 7.54 29.45 -15.03
C SER A 89 6.33 29.67 -14.11
N ALA A 90 5.88 30.92 -13.96
CA ALA A 90 4.70 31.26 -13.17
C ALA A 90 3.44 30.51 -13.63
N GLU A 91 3.30 30.23 -14.94
CA GLU A 91 2.21 29.42 -15.48
C GLU A 91 2.25 27.98 -14.94
N ILE A 92 3.42 27.34 -14.97
CA ILE A 92 3.62 25.97 -14.46
C ILE A 92 3.40 25.93 -12.94
N GLN A 93 3.88 26.92 -12.21
CA GLN A 93 3.63 27.04 -10.77
C GLN A 93 2.12 27.18 -10.47
N ASP A 94 1.36 27.93 -11.26
CA ASP A 94 -0.12 28.03 -11.11
C ASP A 94 -0.78 26.66 -11.37
N LEU A 95 -0.37 25.94 -12.41
CA LEU A 95 -0.86 24.58 -12.70
C LEU A 95 -0.54 23.62 -11.55
N ALA A 96 0.67 23.67 -11.01
CA ALA A 96 1.12 22.81 -9.92
C ALA A 96 0.41 23.13 -8.61
N TYR A 97 0.53 24.36 -8.14
CA TYR A 97 0.13 24.70 -6.77
C TYR A 97 -1.33 25.09 -6.60
N LYS A 98 -1.98 25.63 -7.67
CA LYS A 98 -3.39 26.04 -7.59
C LYS A 98 -4.36 25.12 -8.30
N LYS A 99 -3.90 24.33 -9.29
CA LYS A 99 -4.75 23.45 -10.10
C LYS A 99 -4.52 21.97 -9.87
N SER A 100 -3.56 21.59 -9.04
CA SER A 100 -3.25 20.19 -8.70
C SER A 100 -3.31 19.97 -7.19
N SER A 101 -3.46 18.71 -6.79
CA SER A 101 -3.41 18.32 -5.38
C SER A 101 -2.00 18.51 -4.81
N CYS A 102 -1.90 19.22 -3.70
CA CYS A 102 -0.63 19.57 -3.06
C CYS A 102 -0.62 19.23 -1.59
N ALA A 103 0.58 19.01 -1.05
CA ALA A 103 0.78 18.92 0.38
C ALA A 103 0.50 20.27 1.06
N ASP A 104 -0.15 20.24 2.21
CA ASP A 104 -0.15 21.34 3.15
C ASP A 104 1.12 21.26 4.02
N ALA A 105 1.96 22.29 3.98
CA ALA A 105 3.25 22.28 4.68
C ALA A 105 3.09 22.08 6.20
N GLY A 106 2.08 22.69 6.82
CA GLY A 106 1.82 22.56 8.25
C GLY A 106 1.32 21.16 8.62
N TYR A 107 0.47 20.56 7.78
CA TYR A 107 0.03 19.20 7.97
C TYR A 107 1.18 18.19 7.79
N LEU A 108 2.00 18.38 6.77
CA LEU A 108 3.17 17.52 6.50
C LEU A 108 4.14 17.51 7.69
N GLN A 109 4.45 18.70 8.27
CA GLN A 109 5.32 18.79 9.45
C GLN A 109 4.71 18.09 10.68
N LYS A 110 3.39 18.14 10.86
CA LYS A 110 2.70 17.35 11.91
C LYS A 110 2.83 15.85 11.70
N VAL A 111 2.69 15.38 10.46
CA VAL A 111 2.87 13.94 10.13
C VAL A 111 4.30 13.50 10.39
N ILE A 112 5.30 14.30 9.99
CA ILE A 112 6.72 14.02 10.26
C ILE A 112 6.96 13.92 11.78
N ALA A 113 6.52 14.91 12.55
CA ALA A 113 6.71 14.94 14.00
C ALA A 113 6.03 13.73 14.68
N ALA A 114 4.75 13.46 14.34
CA ALA A 114 3.99 12.35 14.88
C ALA A 114 4.63 10.99 14.53
N THR A 115 5.20 10.84 13.33
CA THR A 115 5.88 9.60 12.92
C THR A 115 7.16 9.38 13.73
N VAL A 116 7.97 10.41 13.91
CA VAL A 116 9.17 10.34 14.76
C VAL A 116 8.81 10.01 16.20
N GLU A 117 7.84 10.71 16.78
CA GLU A 117 7.36 10.49 18.14
C GLU A 117 6.84 9.05 18.33
N ALA A 118 6.04 8.55 17.38
CA ALA A 118 5.50 7.19 17.42
C ALA A 118 6.61 6.12 17.38
N ILE A 119 7.65 6.29 16.54
CA ILE A 119 8.78 5.34 16.48
C ILE A 119 9.59 5.37 17.77
N VAL A 120 9.94 6.56 18.27
CA VAL A 120 10.70 6.72 19.51
C VAL A 120 9.91 6.16 20.70
N GLY A 121 8.61 6.45 20.79
CA GLY A 121 7.73 5.92 21.83
C GLY A 121 7.61 4.39 21.78
N ALA A 122 7.50 3.81 20.58
CA ALA A 122 7.48 2.36 20.41
C ALA A 122 8.81 1.70 20.82
N ASP A 123 9.94 2.33 20.49
CA ASP A 123 11.26 1.84 20.91
C ASP A 123 11.44 1.88 22.45
N GLN A 124 10.96 2.93 23.10
CA GLN A 124 11.00 3.06 24.55
C GLN A 124 10.06 2.06 25.29
N ALA A 125 8.94 1.71 24.65
CA ALA A 125 7.92 0.82 25.20
C ALA A 125 8.18 -0.67 24.90
N LYS A 126 9.34 -1.05 24.36
CA LYS A 126 9.68 -2.43 24.04
C LYS A 126 9.63 -3.33 25.26
N ALA A 127 9.11 -4.53 25.10
CA ALA A 127 9.04 -5.56 26.12
C ALA A 127 9.25 -6.94 25.47
N ALA A 128 9.54 -7.95 26.30
CA ALA A 128 9.57 -9.33 25.84
C ALA A 128 8.21 -9.75 25.31
N VAL A 129 8.19 -10.39 24.14
CA VAL A 129 6.98 -10.82 23.44
C VAL A 129 7.17 -12.18 22.77
N THR A 130 6.05 -12.80 22.38
CA THR A 130 6.05 -13.87 21.40
C THR A 130 5.36 -13.40 20.12
N VAL A 131 5.82 -13.88 18.97
CA VAL A 131 5.32 -13.48 17.65
C VAL A 131 4.76 -14.71 16.93
N GLY A 132 3.63 -14.53 16.30
CA GLY A 132 3.00 -15.53 15.43
C GLY A 132 2.81 -14.97 14.02
N TYR A 133 2.72 -15.85 13.04
CA TYR A 133 2.67 -15.53 11.63
C TYR A 133 1.60 -16.35 10.94
N GLY A 134 0.91 -15.79 9.98
CA GLY A 134 -0.07 -16.52 9.20
C GLY A 134 -0.63 -15.73 8.03
N VAL A 135 -1.33 -16.44 7.18
CA VAL A 135 -2.01 -15.91 6.00
C VAL A 135 -3.45 -16.43 5.99
N GLY A 136 -4.39 -15.56 5.70
CA GLY A 136 -5.76 -15.88 5.35
C GLY A 136 -6.09 -15.37 3.95
N HIS A 137 -7.35 -15.48 3.52
CA HIS A 137 -7.78 -15.12 2.17
C HIS A 137 -9.10 -14.35 2.20
N GLU A 138 -9.15 -13.20 1.53
CA GLU A 138 -10.36 -12.42 1.31
C GLU A 138 -10.51 -12.02 -0.16
N SER A 139 -11.31 -12.77 -0.90
CA SER A 139 -11.49 -12.65 -2.37
C SER A 139 -12.73 -11.89 -2.80
N GLN A 140 -13.51 -11.31 -1.86
CA GLN A 140 -14.83 -10.73 -2.15
C GLN A 140 -14.85 -9.20 -2.11
N VAL A 141 -13.73 -8.57 -1.80
CA VAL A 141 -13.64 -7.11 -1.62
C VAL A 141 -12.60 -6.43 -2.48
N ALA A 142 -11.78 -7.21 -3.18
CA ALA A 142 -10.73 -6.71 -4.07
C ALA A 142 -10.91 -7.28 -5.46
N PHE A 143 -10.76 -6.44 -6.49
CA PHE A 143 -10.94 -6.81 -7.90
C PHE A 143 -9.94 -6.07 -8.76
N ASN A 144 -9.40 -6.73 -9.79
CA ASN A 144 -8.60 -6.02 -10.78
C ASN A 144 -9.49 -5.02 -11.52
N ARG A 145 -9.07 -3.75 -11.61
CA ARG A 145 -9.86 -2.70 -12.25
C ARG A 145 -9.63 -2.57 -13.75
N ARG A 146 -8.59 -3.30 -14.24
CA ARG A 146 -8.25 -3.35 -15.66
C ARG A 146 -8.95 -4.55 -16.30
N LEU A 147 -9.70 -4.31 -17.36
CA LEU A 147 -10.49 -5.31 -18.04
C LEU A 147 -10.15 -5.34 -19.54
N ARG A 148 -10.04 -6.54 -20.07
CA ARG A 148 -9.86 -6.78 -21.51
C ARG A 148 -11.17 -6.46 -22.24
N MET A 149 -11.04 -5.73 -23.32
CA MET A 149 -12.18 -5.27 -24.13
C MET A 149 -12.25 -6.02 -25.45
N LYS A 150 -13.43 -6.13 -26.06
CA LYS A 150 -13.64 -6.75 -27.38
C LYS A 150 -12.80 -6.15 -28.51
N ASN A 151 -12.38 -4.88 -28.38
CA ASN A 151 -11.47 -4.23 -29.33
C ASN A 151 -10.00 -4.64 -29.17
N GLY A 152 -9.71 -5.57 -28.27
CA GLY A 152 -8.38 -6.09 -28.01
C GLY A 152 -7.49 -5.25 -27.08
N LEU A 153 -7.99 -4.09 -26.58
CA LEU A 153 -7.29 -3.25 -25.60
C LEU A 153 -7.71 -3.57 -24.18
N THR A 154 -6.99 -3.03 -23.21
CA THR A 154 -7.32 -3.11 -21.79
C THR A 154 -7.70 -1.72 -21.27
N PHE A 155 -8.85 -1.61 -20.61
CA PHE A 155 -9.36 -0.36 -20.03
C PHE A 155 -9.45 -0.48 -18.51
N SER A 156 -9.11 0.60 -17.81
CA SER A 156 -9.34 0.71 -16.36
C SER A 156 -10.74 1.26 -16.12
N HIS A 157 -11.50 0.57 -15.27
CA HIS A 157 -12.88 0.93 -14.92
C HIS A 157 -13.78 1.21 -16.16
N PRO A 158 -13.95 0.26 -17.08
CA PRO A 158 -14.76 0.50 -18.29
C PRO A 158 -16.26 0.70 -18.01
N GLY A 159 -16.66 0.62 -16.75
CA GLY A 159 -18.03 0.73 -16.27
C GLY A 159 -18.71 -0.64 -16.06
N LYS A 160 -19.66 -0.67 -15.10
CA LYS A 160 -20.51 -1.84 -14.88
C LYS A 160 -21.47 -2.02 -16.04
N ASN A 161 -21.84 -3.28 -16.30
CA ASN A 161 -22.74 -3.64 -17.42
C ASN A 161 -22.25 -3.19 -18.81
N ASN A 162 -20.97 -2.92 -18.98
CA ASN A 162 -20.40 -2.59 -20.27
C ASN A 162 -20.33 -3.87 -21.13
N PRO A 163 -21.09 -3.95 -22.25
CA PRO A 163 -21.17 -5.15 -23.07
C PRO A 163 -19.87 -5.48 -23.81
N ASP A 164 -18.93 -4.54 -23.87
CA ASP A 164 -17.64 -4.73 -24.55
C ASP A 164 -16.56 -5.31 -23.63
N VAL A 165 -16.85 -5.50 -22.34
CA VAL A 165 -15.95 -6.18 -21.40
C VAL A 165 -15.95 -7.66 -21.66
N VAL A 166 -14.75 -8.27 -21.69
CA VAL A 166 -14.54 -9.72 -21.86
C VAL A 166 -14.22 -10.36 -20.51
N GLU A 167 -13.16 -9.90 -19.83
CA GLU A 167 -12.65 -10.49 -18.59
C GLU A 167 -11.73 -9.52 -17.84
N PHE A 168 -11.34 -9.87 -16.62
CA PHE A 168 -10.26 -9.17 -15.91
C PHE A 168 -8.92 -9.38 -16.63
N ALA A 169 -8.10 -8.33 -16.68
CA ALA A 169 -6.78 -8.38 -17.32
C ALA A 169 -5.78 -9.23 -16.52
N ASN A 170 -5.84 -9.13 -15.19
CA ASN A 170 -4.94 -9.82 -14.26
C ASN A 170 -5.72 -10.38 -13.06
N PRO A 171 -5.19 -11.39 -12.36
CA PRO A 171 -5.74 -11.84 -11.08
C PRO A 171 -5.61 -10.76 -10.00
N ILE A 172 -6.09 -11.07 -8.81
CA ILE A 172 -5.85 -10.31 -7.57
C ILE A 172 -4.92 -11.08 -6.65
N ASP A 173 -4.38 -10.38 -5.64
CA ASP A 173 -3.77 -10.97 -4.46
C ASP A 173 -4.78 -10.90 -3.32
N ASP A 174 -5.42 -12.01 -3.00
CA ASP A 174 -6.45 -12.13 -1.98
C ASP A 174 -5.91 -12.48 -0.59
N GLU A 175 -4.58 -12.61 -0.46
CA GLU A 175 -3.97 -12.95 0.81
C GLU A 175 -4.04 -11.80 1.82
N VAL A 176 -4.51 -12.12 3.01
CA VAL A 176 -4.43 -11.29 4.22
C VAL A 176 -3.28 -11.79 5.08
N GLY A 177 -2.11 -11.19 4.91
CA GLY A 177 -0.93 -11.54 5.68
C GLY A 177 -0.95 -10.90 7.06
N VAL A 178 -0.60 -11.65 8.11
CA VAL A 178 -0.65 -11.17 9.49
C VAL A 178 0.58 -11.59 10.28
N ILE A 179 1.20 -10.61 10.96
CA ILE A 179 2.16 -10.83 12.06
C ILE A 179 1.46 -10.38 13.35
N GLY A 180 1.27 -11.29 14.30
CA GLY A 180 0.72 -10.97 15.61
C GLY A 180 1.81 -10.94 16.67
N VAL A 181 1.67 -10.03 17.66
CA VAL A 181 2.64 -9.82 18.75
C VAL A 181 1.93 -9.91 20.08
N TRP A 182 2.33 -10.85 20.94
CA TRP A 182 1.69 -11.11 22.24
C TRP A 182 2.62 -10.85 23.39
N ARG A 183 2.08 -10.24 24.46
CA ARG A 183 2.76 -10.08 25.75
C ARG A 183 2.86 -11.41 26.49
N PRO A 184 3.73 -11.52 27.51
CA PRO A 184 3.86 -12.75 28.31
C PRO A 184 2.57 -13.18 29.02
N ASP A 185 1.66 -12.24 29.31
CA ASP A 185 0.35 -12.51 29.90
C ASP A 185 -0.69 -13.08 28.90
N GLY A 186 -0.29 -13.26 27.65
CA GLY A 186 -1.13 -13.77 26.57
C GLY A 186 -2.00 -12.72 25.87
N THR A 187 -1.94 -11.45 26.28
CA THR A 187 -2.67 -10.37 25.62
C THR A 187 -1.99 -9.97 24.28
N LEU A 188 -2.78 -9.67 23.27
CA LEU A 188 -2.28 -9.16 21.99
C LEU A 188 -1.80 -7.71 22.17
N ALA A 189 -0.51 -7.46 22.02
CA ALA A 189 0.06 -6.11 22.02
C ALA A 189 -0.32 -5.36 20.74
N GLY A 190 -0.29 -6.06 19.62
CA GLY A 190 -0.64 -5.53 18.31
C GLY A 190 -0.42 -6.54 17.20
N CYS A 191 -0.74 -6.12 15.98
CA CYS A 191 -0.47 -6.90 14.78
C CYS A 191 -0.09 -6.01 13.61
N ILE A 192 0.55 -6.62 12.61
CA ILE A 192 0.80 -6.03 11.31
C ILE A 192 -0.08 -6.79 10.32
N VAL A 193 -0.82 -6.07 9.49
CA VAL A 193 -1.69 -6.63 8.45
C VAL A 193 -1.23 -6.12 7.09
N ASN A 194 -1.08 -7.02 6.13
CA ASN A 194 -0.79 -6.70 4.72
C ASN A 194 -1.93 -7.22 3.86
N PHE A 195 -2.48 -6.36 3.00
CA PHE A 195 -3.54 -6.70 2.04
C PHE A 195 -3.50 -5.77 0.83
N SER A 196 -3.86 -6.28 -0.35
CA SER A 196 -3.74 -5.61 -1.64
C SER A 196 -5.09 -5.09 -2.14
N CYS A 197 -5.45 -3.84 -1.78
CA CYS A 197 -6.65 -3.18 -2.30
C CYS A 197 -6.58 -1.66 -2.11
N HIS A 198 -6.82 -0.89 -3.16
CA HIS A 198 -6.95 0.58 -3.08
C HIS A 198 -7.90 1.01 -1.95
N ALA A 199 -7.61 2.11 -1.29
CA ALA A 199 -8.49 2.68 -0.28
C ALA A 199 -9.32 3.84 -0.86
N THR A 200 -10.27 3.49 -1.74
CA THR A 200 -11.13 4.41 -2.50
C THR A 200 -12.63 4.17 -2.28
N THR A 201 -13.01 3.61 -1.13
CA THR A 201 -14.44 3.38 -0.79
C THR A 201 -15.21 4.66 -0.49
N ASN A 202 -14.53 5.80 -0.44
CA ASN A 202 -15.14 7.11 -0.31
C ASN A 202 -15.92 7.27 1.01
N SER A 203 -15.25 6.97 2.15
CA SER A 203 -15.79 7.30 3.47
C SER A 203 -16.11 8.80 3.52
N ASP A 204 -17.29 9.14 3.97
CA ASP A 204 -17.88 10.49 3.93
C ASP A 204 -17.12 11.49 4.83
N GLY A 205 -15.89 11.87 4.42
CA GLY A 205 -15.01 12.78 5.13
C GLY A 205 -13.55 12.36 5.14
N ILE A 206 -12.71 13.09 5.89
CA ILE A 206 -11.30 12.74 6.09
C ILE A 206 -11.18 11.57 7.07
N GLY A 207 -10.34 10.59 6.73
CA GLY A 207 -10.10 9.41 7.55
C GLY A 207 -9.22 8.37 6.87
N ALA A 208 -9.08 7.22 7.54
CA ALA A 208 -8.28 6.08 7.08
C ALA A 208 -8.99 5.20 6.02
N ASN A 209 -10.20 5.61 5.55
CA ASN A 209 -10.98 4.83 4.61
C ASN A 209 -11.35 3.44 5.22
N TRP A 210 -11.44 2.38 4.41
CA TRP A 210 -11.80 1.04 4.90
C TRP A 210 -10.79 0.47 5.93
N ILE A 211 -9.56 0.96 5.99
CA ILE A 211 -8.54 0.54 6.97
C ILE A 211 -9.00 0.84 8.41
N TYR A 212 -9.75 1.93 8.63
CA TYR A 212 -10.38 2.22 9.91
C TYR A 212 -11.24 1.05 10.42
N TYR A 213 -12.01 0.42 9.54
CA TYR A 213 -12.88 -0.70 9.91
C TYR A 213 -12.12 -2.00 10.11
N THR A 214 -11.00 -2.22 9.41
CA THR A 214 -10.08 -3.33 9.68
C THR A 214 -9.53 -3.26 11.11
N GLU A 215 -9.04 -2.09 11.51
CA GLU A 215 -8.59 -1.84 12.89
C GLU A 215 -9.74 -2.03 13.90
N LYS A 216 -10.92 -1.50 13.59
CA LYS A 216 -12.11 -1.56 14.47
C LYS A 216 -12.54 -2.99 14.79
N VAL A 217 -12.52 -3.90 13.82
CA VAL A 217 -12.85 -5.32 14.01
C VAL A 217 -11.83 -5.99 14.95
N ILE A 218 -10.54 -5.84 14.69
CA ILE A 218 -9.48 -6.46 15.48
C ILE A 218 -9.50 -5.94 16.92
N ARG A 219 -9.63 -4.61 17.09
CA ARG A 219 -9.73 -3.97 18.42
C ARG A 219 -11.03 -4.28 19.14
N GLY A 220 -12.11 -4.56 18.42
CA GLY A 220 -13.39 -5.02 18.99
C GLY A 220 -13.26 -6.33 19.72
N TYR A 221 -12.38 -7.22 19.27
CA TYR A 221 -12.14 -8.51 19.91
C TYR A 221 -11.02 -8.45 20.97
N TYR A 222 -9.86 -7.87 20.63
CA TYR A 222 -8.68 -7.90 21.50
C TYR A 222 -8.57 -6.69 22.44
N GLY A 223 -9.45 -5.71 22.32
CA GLY A 223 -9.47 -4.51 23.16
C GLY A 223 -8.90 -3.26 22.48
N ALA A 224 -9.31 -2.10 23.02
CA ALA A 224 -9.00 -0.80 22.44
C ALA A 224 -7.50 -0.44 22.43
N GLU A 225 -6.69 -1.07 23.27
CA GLU A 225 -5.25 -0.82 23.36
C GLU A 225 -4.41 -1.57 22.31
N THR A 226 -5.04 -2.54 21.60
CA THR A 226 -4.37 -3.28 20.52
C THR A 226 -3.95 -2.35 19.39
N LYS A 227 -2.70 -2.41 19.00
CA LYS A 227 -2.15 -1.61 17.88
C LYS A 227 -2.23 -2.42 16.59
N VAL A 228 -2.76 -1.81 15.53
CA VAL A 228 -2.89 -2.46 14.21
C VAL A 228 -2.10 -1.64 13.19
N VAL A 229 -0.96 -2.12 12.77
CA VAL A 229 -0.17 -1.54 11.67
C VAL A 229 -0.70 -2.13 10.37
N PHE A 230 -1.18 -1.29 9.46
CA PHE A 230 -1.57 -1.71 8.12
C PHE A 230 -0.47 -1.34 7.12
N LEU A 231 -0.04 -2.31 6.32
CA LEU A 231 0.91 -2.15 5.23
C LEU A 231 0.20 -2.49 3.92
N GLN A 232 0.10 -1.52 3.03
CA GLN A 232 -0.59 -1.67 1.75
C GLN A 232 0.15 -2.67 0.87
N GLY A 233 -0.55 -3.70 0.37
CA GLY A 233 -0.03 -4.64 -0.63
C GLY A 233 -0.05 -4.04 -2.04
N ALA A 234 0.59 -4.72 -3.00
CA ALA A 234 0.62 -4.26 -4.39
C ALA A 234 -0.80 -4.20 -4.98
N CYS A 235 -1.31 -3.00 -5.19
CA CYS A 235 -2.69 -2.77 -5.64
C CYS A 235 -2.83 -1.65 -6.70
N GLY A 236 -1.75 -1.29 -7.40
CA GLY A 236 -1.80 -0.25 -8.44
C GLY A 236 -2.90 -0.45 -9.48
N ASP A 237 -3.33 -1.68 -9.72
CA ASP A 237 -4.43 -2.05 -10.61
C ASP A 237 -5.59 -2.77 -9.88
N VAL A 238 -5.62 -2.80 -8.55
CA VAL A 238 -6.65 -3.51 -7.75
C VAL A 238 -7.44 -2.56 -6.87
N THR A 239 -8.76 -2.60 -7.00
CA THR A 239 -9.70 -1.79 -6.22
C THR A 239 -10.84 -2.67 -5.67
N GLN A 240 -11.71 -2.05 -4.87
CA GLN A 240 -12.93 -2.70 -4.35
C GLN A 240 -14.09 -2.72 -5.35
N VAL A 241 -13.90 -2.22 -6.58
CA VAL A 241 -14.97 -2.15 -7.60
C VAL A 241 -14.95 -3.40 -8.47
N ASN A 242 -15.98 -4.24 -8.36
CA ASN A 242 -16.22 -5.31 -9.32
C ASN A 242 -16.97 -4.78 -10.55
N ASN A 243 -16.27 -4.55 -11.65
CA ASN A 243 -16.88 -4.07 -12.89
C ASN A 243 -17.70 -5.15 -13.62
N LEU A 244 -17.51 -6.44 -13.28
CA LEU A 244 -18.31 -7.55 -13.84
C LEU A 244 -19.60 -7.81 -13.06
N ASP A 245 -19.72 -7.30 -11.82
CA ASP A 245 -20.96 -7.40 -11.06
C ASP A 245 -21.91 -6.28 -11.46
N PRO A 246 -23.11 -6.59 -11.98
CA PRO A 246 -24.09 -5.57 -12.38
C PRO A 246 -24.69 -4.80 -11.20
N LYS A 247 -24.56 -5.31 -9.97
CA LYS A 247 -25.15 -4.68 -8.78
C LYS A 247 -24.44 -3.38 -8.41
N ALA A 248 -25.18 -2.44 -7.86
CA ALA A 248 -24.62 -1.22 -7.31
C ALA A 248 -23.65 -1.53 -6.15
N ASN A 249 -22.57 -0.76 -6.04
CA ASN A 249 -21.73 -0.82 -4.86
C ASN A 249 -22.49 -0.28 -3.64
N PRO A 250 -22.18 -0.74 -2.41
CA PRO A 250 -22.68 -0.07 -1.21
C PRO A 250 -22.37 1.43 -1.23
N ALA A 251 -23.17 2.23 -0.56
CA ALA A 251 -22.99 3.68 -0.53
C ALA A 251 -21.95 4.09 0.53
N SER A 252 -21.13 5.07 0.18
CA SER A 252 -20.27 5.82 1.13
C SER A 252 -19.58 4.94 2.20
N ASP A 253 -19.90 5.20 3.46
CA ASP A 253 -19.29 4.55 4.61
C ASP A 253 -19.67 3.08 4.78
N ASP A 254 -20.88 2.67 4.37
CA ASP A 254 -21.26 1.24 4.35
C ASP A 254 -20.30 0.41 3.52
N TRP A 255 -19.77 1.00 2.43
CA TRP A 255 -18.77 0.32 1.60
C TRP A 255 -17.42 0.20 2.31
N SER A 256 -16.98 1.25 3.00
CA SER A 256 -15.78 1.20 3.83
C SER A 256 -15.91 0.14 4.93
N GLN A 257 -17.07 0.10 5.58
CA GLN A 257 -17.39 -0.89 6.60
C GLN A 257 -17.41 -2.32 6.05
N PHE A 258 -17.99 -2.52 4.87
CA PHE A 258 -18.04 -3.83 4.21
C PHE A 258 -16.63 -4.33 3.88
N VAL A 259 -15.81 -3.52 3.22
CA VAL A 259 -14.44 -3.90 2.82
C VAL A 259 -13.57 -4.12 4.07
N GLY A 260 -13.45 -3.11 4.91
CA GLY A 260 -12.57 -3.17 6.09
C GLY A 260 -13.04 -4.17 7.14
N GLY A 261 -14.36 -4.35 7.28
CA GLY A 261 -14.96 -5.35 8.16
C GLY A 261 -14.55 -6.78 7.77
N ARG A 262 -14.57 -7.11 6.47
CA ARG A 262 -14.18 -8.44 5.98
C ARG A 262 -12.68 -8.68 6.09
N VAL A 263 -11.85 -7.73 5.68
CA VAL A 263 -10.39 -7.83 5.84
C VAL A 263 -10.02 -7.96 7.33
N GLY A 264 -10.66 -7.18 8.21
CA GLY A 264 -10.45 -7.26 9.65
C GLY A 264 -10.90 -8.59 10.25
N ALA A 265 -12.02 -9.15 9.79
CA ALA A 265 -12.51 -10.46 10.23
C ALA A 265 -11.57 -11.60 9.78
N GLU A 266 -11.03 -11.52 8.57
CA GLU A 266 -10.05 -12.49 8.09
C GLU A 266 -8.74 -12.39 8.88
N ALA A 267 -8.22 -11.18 9.10
CA ALA A 267 -7.04 -10.97 9.95
C ALA A 267 -7.26 -11.48 11.38
N LEU A 268 -8.45 -11.27 11.96
CA LEU A 268 -8.82 -11.81 13.27
C LEU A 268 -8.82 -13.35 13.27
N LYS A 269 -9.39 -13.98 12.25
CA LYS A 269 -9.39 -15.44 12.08
C LYS A 269 -7.96 -15.99 12.05
N VAL A 270 -7.04 -15.32 11.33
CA VAL A 270 -5.63 -15.68 11.27
C VAL A 270 -4.97 -15.54 12.65
N LEU A 271 -5.17 -14.42 13.37
CA LEU A 271 -4.64 -14.22 14.71
C LEU A 271 -5.08 -15.30 15.70
N LEU A 272 -6.35 -15.71 15.64
CA LEU A 272 -6.90 -16.78 16.50
C LEU A 272 -6.23 -18.13 16.24
N SER A 273 -5.81 -18.41 15.00
CA SER A 273 -5.13 -19.66 14.64
C SER A 273 -3.70 -19.77 15.20
N MET A 274 -3.07 -18.65 15.61
CA MET A 274 -1.67 -18.59 16.02
C MET A 274 -1.41 -19.03 17.49
N SER A 275 -2.43 -19.47 18.22
CA SER A 275 -2.31 -19.75 19.67
C SER A 275 -1.21 -20.76 20.04
N GLN A 276 -0.88 -21.68 19.15
CA GLN A 276 0.10 -22.75 19.35
C GLN A 276 1.36 -22.63 18.47
N THR A 277 1.50 -21.55 17.70
CA THR A 277 2.59 -21.34 16.73
C THR A 277 3.35 -20.04 16.99
N ARG A 278 3.31 -19.54 18.22
CA ARG A 278 4.04 -18.32 18.64
C ARG A 278 5.46 -18.67 19.07
N THR A 279 6.41 -17.79 18.77
CA THR A 279 7.82 -17.94 19.17
C THR A 279 8.38 -16.63 19.73
N ALA A 280 9.32 -16.75 20.67
CA ALA A 280 10.15 -15.63 21.12
C ALA A 280 11.42 -15.47 20.26
N GLU A 281 11.77 -16.48 19.46
CA GLU A 281 12.93 -16.44 18.57
C GLU A 281 12.51 -15.84 17.22
N VAL A 282 12.82 -14.56 17.03
CA VAL A 282 12.44 -13.77 15.86
C VAL A 282 13.68 -13.15 15.25
N PRO A 283 14.43 -13.88 14.40
CA PRO A 283 15.57 -13.28 13.71
C PRO A 283 15.12 -12.14 12.82
N LEU A 284 15.84 -11.02 12.92
CA LEU A 284 15.65 -9.85 12.11
C LEU A 284 16.79 -9.73 11.09
N ALA A 285 16.48 -9.19 9.91
CA ALA A 285 17.45 -8.73 8.94
C ALA A 285 16.86 -7.55 8.16
N ALA A 286 17.72 -6.65 7.69
CA ALA A 286 17.31 -5.54 6.83
C ALA A 286 18.42 -5.23 5.83
N ASP A 287 18.04 -4.89 4.61
CA ASP A 287 18.92 -4.39 3.55
C ASP A 287 18.11 -3.51 2.60
N HIS A 288 18.75 -2.61 1.88
CA HIS A 288 18.07 -1.76 0.90
C HIS A 288 19.00 -1.44 -0.27
N LYS A 289 18.41 -1.07 -1.39
CA LYS A 289 19.11 -0.58 -2.56
C LYS A 289 18.49 0.70 -3.05
N VAL A 290 19.33 1.66 -3.36
CA VAL A 290 18.95 2.97 -3.91
C VAL A 290 19.61 3.11 -5.27
N TRP A 291 18.83 3.55 -6.27
CA TRP A 291 19.34 3.82 -7.61
C TRP A 291 18.46 4.84 -8.33
N GLU A 292 18.89 5.29 -9.50
CA GLU A 292 18.12 6.20 -10.35
C GLU A 292 17.43 5.43 -11.48
N VAL A 293 16.18 5.80 -11.74
CA VAL A 293 15.33 5.26 -12.82
C VAL A 293 14.95 6.40 -13.75
N HIS A 294 15.02 6.14 -15.06
CA HIS A 294 14.73 7.13 -16.09
C HIS A 294 13.22 7.42 -16.19
N ARG A 295 12.90 8.69 -16.45
CA ARG A 295 11.56 9.08 -16.85
C ARG A 295 11.37 8.93 -18.36
N ARG A 296 10.18 8.51 -18.79
CA ARG A 296 9.76 8.61 -20.18
C ARG A 296 9.56 10.09 -20.53
N ILE A 297 10.14 10.52 -21.65
CA ILE A 297 10.13 11.91 -22.10
C ILE A 297 8.93 12.11 -23.04
N PRO A 298 8.05 13.11 -22.80
CA PRO A 298 6.97 13.41 -23.73
C PRO A 298 7.55 13.96 -25.05
N ALA A 299 6.96 13.54 -26.18
CA ALA A 299 7.34 14.09 -27.47
C ALA A 299 7.09 15.61 -27.53
N PRO A 300 7.95 16.38 -28.21
CA PRO A 300 7.83 17.85 -28.32
C PRO A 300 6.44 18.28 -28.83
N GLU A 301 5.88 17.55 -29.80
CA GLU A 301 4.57 17.79 -30.36
C GLU A 301 3.47 17.67 -29.30
N ARG A 302 3.57 16.66 -28.42
CA ARG A 302 2.65 16.48 -27.30
C ARG A 302 2.71 17.62 -26.29
N VAL A 303 3.92 18.14 -26.02
CA VAL A 303 4.10 19.31 -25.14
C VAL A 303 3.50 20.55 -25.79
N ALA A 304 3.69 20.76 -27.11
CA ALA A 304 3.10 21.88 -27.84
C ALA A 304 1.57 21.81 -27.84
N GLU A 305 0.99 20.65 -28.12
CA GLU A 305 -0.47 20.43 -28.03
C GLU A 305 -1.00 20.69 -26.61
N ALA A 306 -0.28 20.28 -25.58
CA ALA A 306 -0.64 20.52 -24.20
C ALA A 306 -0.71 22.02 -23.89
N ARG A 307 0.27 22.82 -24.37
CA ARG A 307 0.28 24.30 -24.21
C ARG A 307 -0.93 24.95 -24.86
N GLU A 308 -1.41 24.46 -26.00
CA GLU A 308 -2.62 24.99 -26.60
C GLU A 308 -3.87 24.52 -25.86
N ARG A 309 -3.91 23.28 -25.42
CA ARG A 309 -5.07 22.70 -24.72
C ARG A 309 -5.39 23.36 -23.39
N ILE A 310 -4.36 23.73 -22.59
CA ILE A 310 -4.59 24.36 -21.29
C ILE A 310 -5.16 25.78 -21.37
N LYS A 311 -5.11 26.44 -22.53
CA LYS A 311 -5.78 27.72 -22.76
C LYS A 311 -7.31 27.60 -22.79
N GLY A 312 -7.82 26.41 -23.02
CA GLY A 312 -9.24 26.08 -22.98
C GLY A 312 -9.78 25.89 -21.56
N PRO A 313 -11.09 25.59 -21.42
CA PRO A 313 -11.73 25.45 -20.12
C PRO A 313 -11.21 24.23 -19.35
N PRO A 314 -10.94 24.35 -18.04
CA PRO A 314 -10.49 23.22 -17.19
C PRO A 314 -11.50 22.07 -17.08
N THR A 315 -12.75 22.29 -17.46
CA THR A 315 -13.82 21.28 -17.49
C THR A 315 -13.70 20.31 -18.66
N HIS A 316 -12.86 20.60 -19.67
CA HIS A 316 -12.64 19.68 -20.78
C HIS A 316 -11.87 18.45 -20.32
N LYS A 317 -12.34 17.25 -20.70
CA LYS A 317 -11.77 15.96 -20.27
C LYS A 317 -10.26 15.80 -20.52
N ASP A 318 -9.74 16.43 -21.58
CA ASP A 318 -8.32 16.35 -21.94
C ASP A 318 -7.47 17.44 -21.30
N TRP A 319 -8.09 18.41 -20.62
CA TRP A 319 -7.35 19.52 -19.97
C TRP A 319 -6.42 19.02 -18.85
N VAL A 320 -6.91 18.07 -18.05
CA VAL A 320 -6.11 17.49 -16.97
C VAL A 320 -4.86 16.80 -17.49
N TRP A 321 -4.98 16.08 -18.62
CA TRP A 321 -3.84 15.39 -19.22
C TRP A 321 -2.83 16.35 -19.85
N ALA A 322 -3.31 17.45 -20.42
CA ALA A 322 -2.46 18.53 -20.92
C ALA A 322 -1.66 19.17 -19.77
N LYS A 323 -2.32 19.48 -18.66
CA LYS A 323 -1.69 19.97 -17.44
C LYS A 323 -0.59 19.01 -16.95
N GLU A 324 -0.91 17.72 -16.84
CA GLU A 324 0.05 16.70 -16.39
C GLU A 324 1.24 16.57 -17.32
N THR A 325 1.05 16.71 -18.64
CA THR A 325 2.15 16.71 -19.62
C THR A 325 3.11 17.88 -19.39
N LEU A 326 2.57 19.09 -19.13
CA LEU A 326 3.41 20.28 -18.87
C LEU A 326 4.13 20.21 -17.53
N LEU A 327 3.48 19.66 -16.50
CA LEU A 327 4.14 19.41 -15.22
C LEU A 327 5.28 18.39 -15.35
N LEU A 328 5.07 17.33 -16.14
CA LEU A 328 6.13 16.36 -16.42
C LEU A 328 7.31 16.99 -17.18
N ASP A 329 7.03 17.79 -18.21
CA ASP A 329 8.07 18.51 -18.98
C ASP A 329 8.93 19.39 -18.04
N ALA A 330 8.29 20.09 -17.10
CA ALA A 330 9.00 20.90 -16.11
C ALA A 330 9.81 20.05 -15.10
N LEU A 331 9.30 18.89 -14.66
CA LEU A 331 10.06 17.97 -13.81
C LEU A 331 11.30 17.43 -14.51
N ILE A 332 11.17 17.03 -15.77
CA ILE A 332 12.28 16.51 -16.59
C ILE A 332 13.35 17.59 -16.83
N ALA A 333 12.92 18.82 -17.08
CA ALA A 333 13.85 19.96 -17.20
C ALA A 333 14.69 20.19 -15.93
N LYS A 334 14.17 19.84 -14.76
CA LYS A 334 14.90 19.89 -13.49
C LYS A 334 15.79 18.66 -13.30
N LYS A 335 15.23 17.45 -13.54
CA LYS A 335 15.93 16.17 -13.40
C LYS A 335 15.22 15.09 -14.21
N SER A 336 15.91 14.48 -15.18
CA SER A 336 15.38 13.43 -16.03
C SER A 336 15.18 12.09 -15.32
N ASP A 337 15.91 11.88 -14.25
CA ASP A 337 15.90 10.63 -13.48
C ASP A 337 15.27 10.85 -12.11
N VAL A 338 14.81 9.77 -11.50
CA VAL A 338 14.27 9.80 -10.14
C VAL A 338 14.97 8.76 -9.28
N GLU A 339 15.42 9.16 -8.10
CA GLU A 339 15.99 8.26 -7.12
C GLU A 339 14.87 7.42 -6.49
N VAL A 340 15.06 6.11 -6.48
CA VAL A 340 14.14 5.12 -5.94
C VAL A 340 14.84 4.24 -4.91
N GLU A 341 14.06 3.68 -4.00
CA GLU A 341 14.54 2.73 -2.99
C GLU A 341 13.63 1.51 -2.93
N VAL A 342 14.24 0.33 -2.92
CA VAL A 342 13.60 -0.91 -2.48
C VAL A 342 14.30 -1.36 -1.21
N GLN A 343 13.54 -1.68 -0.17
CA GLN A 343 14.02 -2.17 1.12
C GLN A 343 13.39 -3.54 1.41
N ALA A 344 14.19 -4.44 1.94
CA ALA A 344 13.74 -5.70 2.52
C ALA A 344 13.92 -5.66 4.03
N ILE A 345 12.89 -6.02 4.79
CA ILE A 345 12.95 -6.23 6.25
C ILE A 345 12.41 -7.62 6.54
N GLN A 346 13.26 -8.46 7.14
CA GLN A 346 12.87 -9.79 7.62
C GLN A 346 12.39 -9.71 9.07
N VAL A 347 11.27 -10.39 9.35
CA VAL A 347 10.74 -10.64 10.69
C VAL A 347 10.44 -12.13 10.81
N GLY A 348 11.39 -12.91 11.30
CA GLY A 348 11.27 -14.35 11.37
C GLY A 348 11.07 -15.01 9.98
N PRO A 349 9.95 -15.71 9.71
CA PRO A 349 9.64 -16.34 8.43
C PRO A 349 9.01 -15.37 7.42
N VAL A 350 8.81 -14.11 7.78
CA VAL A 350 8.20 -13.09 6.91
C VAL A 350 9.27 -12.17 6.37
N VAL A 351 9.17 -11.79 5.08
CA VAL A 351 9.90 -10.67 4.50
C VAL A 351 8.92 -9.61 4.00
N CYS A 352 9.14 -8.36 4.43
CA CYS A 352 8.49 -7.17 3.88
C CYS A 352 9.37 -6.60 2.77
N LEU A 353 8.84 -6.46 1.56
CA LEU A 353 9.53 -5.93 0.39
C LEU A 353 8.86 -4.63 -0.05
N SER A 354 9.51 -3.49 0.24
CA SER A 354 8.98 -2.18 -0.12
C SER A 354 9.17 -1.88 -1.60
N ASN A 355 8.26 -1.09 -2.14
CA ASN A 355 8.45 -0.36 -3.39
C ASN A 355 7.79 1.02 -3.31
N PRO A 356 8.37 2.04 -3.98
CA PRO A 356 7.91 3.42 -3.86
C PRO A 356 6.86 3.77 -4.92
N ALA A 357 5.90 2.88 -5.22
CA ALA A 357 4.99 3.04 -6.35
C ALA A 357 3.58 2.55 -6.03
N GLU A 358 2.59 3.00 -6.81
CA GLU A 358 1.35 2.27 -7.02
C GLU A 358 1.65 1.09 -7.95
N TYR A 359 2.03 -0.01 -7.33
CA TYR A 359 2.66 -1.16 -7.96
C TYR A 359 1.63 -2.18 -8.41
N PHE A 360 1.70 -2.64 -9.66
CA PHE A 360 0.72 -3.60 -10.17
C PHE A 360 0.81 -4.94 -9.43
N VAL A 361 -0.36 -5.55 -9.21
CA VAL A 361 -0.52 -6.79 -8.44
C VAL A 361 0.28 -7.97 -9.01
N SER A 362 0.48 -8.01 -10.32
CA SER A 362 1.28 -9.03 -11.00
C SER A 362 2.70 -9.14 -10.43
N TYR A 363 3.32 -8.01 -10.10
CA TYR A 363 4.63 -7.99 -9.46
C TYR A 363 4.57 -8.46 -8.00
N GLY A 364 3.54 -8.05 -7.24
CA GLY A 364 3.32 -8.51 -5.87
C GLY A 364 3.21 -10.04 -5.79
N LEU A 365 2.43 -10.65 -6.68
CA LEU A 365 2.30 -12.09 -6.81
C LEU A 365 3.63 -12.77 -7.19
N GLN A 366 4.43 -12.15 -8.07
CA GLN A 366 5.76 -12.66 -8.41
C GLN A 366 6.72 -12.58 -7.23
N LEU A 367 6.71 -11.50 -6.44
CA LEU A 367 7.50 -11.39 -5.22
C LEU A 367 7.15 -12.50 -4.24
N LYS A 368 5.86 -12.75 -3.96
CA LYS A 368 5.40 -13.85 -3.10
C LYS A 368 5.88 -15.21 -3.60
N LYS A 369 5.74 -15.47 -4.89
CA LYS A 369 6.12 -16.75 -5.51
C LYS A 369 7.63 -17.02 -5.49
N ARG A 370 8.46 -15.96 -5.58
CA ARG A 370 9.91 -16.08 -5.90
C ARG A 370 10.85 -15.66 -4.78
N SER A 371 10.38 -15.05 -3.71
CA SER A 371 11.21 -14.51 -2.61
C SER A 371 12.01 -15.58 -1.86
N GLY A 372 11.52 -16.83 -1.86
CA GLY A 372 12.08 -17.92 -1.05
C GLY A 372 11.67 -17.90 0.42
N PHE A 373 10.83 -16.93 0.83
CA PHE A 373 10.28 -16.83 2.18
C PHE A 373 8.96 -17.58 2.30
N PRO A 374 8.66 -18.20 3.47
CA PRO A 374 7.35 -18.79 3.74
C PRO A 374 6.19 -17.80 3.58
N ILE A 375 6.41 -16.53 3.97
CA ILE A 375 5.43 -15.45 3.85
C ILE A 375 6.16 -14.20 3.33
N THR A 376 5.57 -13.55 2.33
CA THR A 376 6.09 -12.29 1.77
C THR A 376 5.01 -11.23 1.80
N PHE A 377 5.33 -10.07 2.34
CA PHE A 377 4.51 -8.88 2.30
C PHE A 377 5.09 -7.92 1.25
N PRO A 378 4.55 -7.87 0.02
CA PRO A 378 4.78 -6.74 -0.85
C PRO A 378 4.20 -5.49 -0.17
N VAL A 379 5.00 -4.41 -0.06
CA VAL A 379 4.56 -3.17 0.57
C VAL A 379 4.72 -2.05 -0.43
N GLU A 380 3.62 -1.64 -1.05
CA GLU A 380 3.63 -0.53 -2.00
C GLU A 380 3.54 0.84 -1.29
N LEU A 381 3.82 1.91 -2.04
CA LEU A 381 3.82 3.29 -1.52
C LEU A 381 4.67 3.39 -0.25
N ALA A 382 5.76 2.64 -0.23
CA ALA A 382 6.66 2.57 0.92
C ALA A 382 8.02 3.19 0.59
N ASN A 383 8.52 3.99 1.53
CA ASN A 383 9.79 4.72 1.46
C ASN A 383 9.89 5.74 0.31
N GLY A 384 8.76 6.10 -0.31
CA GLY A 384 8.67 7.06 -1.41
C GLY A 384 7.39 6.87 -2.22
N CYS A 385 7.22 7.72 -3.24
CA CYS A 385 6.17 7.58 -4.25
C CYS A 385 6.63 8.15 -5.58
N VAL A 386 6.55 7.32 -6.62
CA VAL A 386 6.87 7.66 -8.02
C VAL A 386 5.66 7.49 -8.94
N GLY A 387 4.45 7.35 -8.36
CA GLY A 387 3.21 7.13 -9.07
C GLY A 387 3.01 5.70 -9.55
N TYR A 388 2.20 5.51 -10.60
CA TYR A 388 1.93 4.19 -11.14
C TYR A 388 3.16 3.55 -11.78
N VAL A 389 3.36 2.27 -11.45
CA VAL A 389 4.34 1.40 -12.10
C VAL A 389 3.62 0.14 -12.59
N PRO A 390 3.02 0.22 -13.79
CA PRO A 390 2.37 -0.90 -14.46
C PRO A 390 3.36 -1.98 -14.87
N ASP A 391 2.85 -3.20 -15.08
CA ASP A 391 3.64 -4.25 -15.72
C ASP A 391 3.89 -3.94 -17.22
N GLU A 392 4.88 -4.61 -17.79
CA GLU A 392 5.28 -4.37 -19.18
C GLU A 392 4.16 -4.73 -20.18
N GLU A 393 3.30 -5.72 -19.86
CA GLU A 393 2.15 -6.07 -20.69
C GLU A 393 1.17 -4.90 -20.84
N ALA A 394 1.04 -4.07 -19.80
CA ALA A 394 0.18 -2.89 -19.85
C ALA A 394 0.59 -1.86 -20.91
N PHE A 395 1.84 -1.88 -21.37
CA PHE A 395 2.36 -1.04 -22.44
C PHE A 395 2.41 -1.75 -23.80
N GLY A 396 2.06 -3.02 -23.83
CA GLY A 396 2.03 -3.82 -25.07
C GLY A 396 0.82 -3.52 -25.97
N PRO A 397 0.70 -4.23 -27.10
CA PRO A 397 -0.35 -3.98 -28.11
C PRO A 397 -1.78 -4.22 -27.59
N HIS A 398 -1.95 -4.99 -26.51
CA HIS A 398 -3.23 -5.25 -25.85
C HIS A 398 -3.35 -4.50 -24.51
N GLY A 399 -2.40 -3.64 -24.23
CA GLY A 399 -2.35 -2.84 -23.02
C GLY A 399 -3.35 -1.67 -23.00
N GLY A 400 -3.06 -0.68 -22.17
CA GLY A 400 -3.87 0.51 -21.99
C GLY A 400 -4.25 0.75 -20.52
N GLY A 401 -5.23 1.62 -20.31
CA GLY A 401 -5.58 2.12 -18.98
C GLY A 401 -4.88 3.44 -18.66
N TYR A 402 -5.46 4.21 -17.75
CA TYR A 402 -4.92 5.53 -17.41
C TYR A 402 -3.58 5.46 -16.65
N GLU A 403 -3.28 4.34 -16.03
CA GLU A 403 -2.03 4.07 -15.31
C GLU A 403 -0.82 4.10 -16.25
N THR A 404 -1.02 3.79 -17.54
CA THR A 404 0.04 3.81 -18.57
C THR A 404 0.22 5.18 -19.20
N ARG A 405 -0.70 6.13 -18.94
CA ARG A 405 -0.59 7.49 -19.50
C ARG A 405 0.64 8.20 -18.94
N LEU A 406 1.33 8.87 -19.84
CA LEU A 406 2.51 9.64 -19.49
C LEU A 406 2.08 10.98 -18.84
N THR A 407 2.30 11.10 -17.54
CA THR A 407 1.90 12.24 -16.68
C THR A 407 3.02 12.59 -15.71
N SER A 408 2.90 13.69 -14.98
CA SER A 408 3.83 14.03 -13.90
C SER A 408 3.85 12.98 -12.77
N TYR A 409 2.78 12.20 -12.65
CA TYR A 409 2.63 11.15 -11.66
C TYR A 409 3.06 9.77 -12.17
N SER A 410 2.77 9.42 -13.42
CA SER A 410 3.01 8.09 -14.03
C SER A 410 3.98 8.23 -15.20
N ASN A 411 5.28 8.16 -14.95
CA ASN A 411 6.27 8.54 -15.95
C ASN A 411 7.55 7.70 -16.03
N LEU A 412 7.73 6.70 -15.17
CA LEU A 412 8.95 5.89 -15.22
C LEU A 412 9.05 5.06 -16.51
N GLU A 413 10.25 4.67 -16.87
CA GLU A 413 10.50 3.73 -17.96
C GLU A 413 9.71 2.42 -17.76
N ILE A 414 9.38 1.75 -18.87
CA ILE A 414 8.48 0.61 -18.91
C ILE A 414 8.97 -0.55 -18.04
N THR A 415 10.28 -0.74 -17.93
CA THR A 415 10.93 -1.81 -17.17
C THR A 415 11.08 -1.53 -15.67
N ALA A 416 10.70 -0.34 -15.19
CA ALA A 416 10.90 0.05 -13.80
C ALA A 416 10.30 -0.96 -12.79
N GLY A 417 9.12 -1.50 -13.09
CA GLY A 417 8.48 -2.50 -12.23
C GLY A 417 9.26 -3.80 -12.12
N THR A 418 9.81 -4.28 -13.24
CA THR A 418 10.70 -5.45 -13.27
C THR A 418 12.00 -5.19 -12.50
N GLN A 419 12.55 -3.96 -12.58
CA GLN A 419 13.74 -3.59 -11.81
C GLN A 419 13.45 -3.64 -10.30
N PHE A 420 12.32 -3.05 -9.83
CA PHE A 420 11.93 -3.08 -8.42
C PHE A 420 11.76 -4.52 -7.91
N MET A 421 11.05 -5.36 -8.69
CA MET A 421 10.87 -6.78 -8.36
C MET A 421 12.21 -7.51 -8.23
N ASN A 422 13.10 -7.37 -9.21
CA ASN A 422 14.38 -8.05 -9.21
C ASN A 422 15.27 -7.62 -8.04
N VAL A 423 15.29 -6.32 -7.72
CA VAL A 423 16.01 -5.80 -6.55
C VAL A 423 15.41 -6.35 -5.26
N GLY A 424 14.08 -6.39 -5.12
CA GLY A 424 13.43 -6.99 -3.96
C GLY A 424 13.80 -8.45 -3.76
N LEU A 425 13.80 -9.24 -4.84
CA LEU A 425 14.22 -10.65 -4.81
C LEU A 425 15.72 -10.81 -4.50
N GLU A 426 16.57 -9.94 -5.04
CA GLU A 426 18.02 -9.92 -4.75
C GLU A 426 18.27 -9.66 -3.25
N LEU A 427 17.55 -8.70 -2.66
CA LEU A 427 17.66 -8.39 -1.23
C LEU A 427 17.15 -9.53 -0.36
N ALA A 428 16.00 -10.13 -0.71
CA ALA A 428 15.44 -11.28 0.00
C ALA A 428 16.38 -12.49 -0.03
N ALA A 429 17.05 -12.75 -1.17
CA ALA A 429 17.98 -13.87 -1.33
C ALA A 429 19.23 -13.77 -0.44
N LYS A 430 19.57 -12.59 0.06
CA LYS A 430 20.67 -12.39 1.04
C LYS A 430 20.27 -12.72 2.47
N MET A 431 18.98 -12.87 2.74
CA MET A 431 18.42 -13.12 4.05
C MET A 431 18.16 -14.62 4.26
N LYS A 432 18.07 -15.03 5.52
CA LYS A 432 17.82 -16.43 5.86
C LYS A 432 16.46 -16.54 6.57
N PRO A 433 15.41 -17.00 5.86
CA PRO A 433 14.09 -17.11 6.47
C PRO A 433 14.10 -18.09 7.65
N ALA A 434 13.42 -17.72 8.73
CA ALA A 434 13.11 -18.64 9.79
C ALA A 434 12.05 -19.66 9.33
N LYS A 435 12.00 -20.79 10.02
CA LYS A 435 10.98 -21.80 9.75
C LYS A 435 9.61 -21.34 10.26
N LEU A 436 8.58 -21.47 9.47
CA LEU A 436 7.20 -21.29 9.94
C LEU A 436 6.87 -22.44 10.89
N LEU A 437 6.40 -22.11 12.09
CA LEU A 437 6.04 -23.13 13.07
C LEU A 437 4.70 -23.77 12.71
N GLU A 438 4.66 -25.07 12.74
CA GLU A 438 3.45 -25.85 12.58
C GLU A 438 2.79 -26.13 13.92
N ARG A 439 1.48 -26.28 13.93
CA ARG A 439 0.75 -26.68 15.12
C ARG A 439 1.22 -28.08 15.55
N PRO A 440 1.60 -28.27 16.83
CA PRO A 440 2.06 -29.57 17.28
C PRO A 440 0.95 -30.61 17.17
N ASN A 441 1.33 -31.84 16.77
CA ASN A 441 0.40 -32.96 16.78
C ASN A 441 -0.11 -33.22 18.20
N GLY A 442 -1.41 -33.34 18.36
CA GLY A 442 -2.00 -33.80 19.61
C GLY A 442 -1.70 -35.26 19.89
N PRO A 443 -1.82 -35.72 21.15
CA PRO A 443 -1.78 -37.14 21.45
C PRO A 443 -2.93 -37.86 20.70
N ALA A 444 -2.71 -39.12 20.34
CA ALA A 444 -3.77 -39.95 19.76
C ALA A 444 -4.97 -39.94 20.72
N GLY A 445 -6.08 -39.39 20.27
CA GLY A 445 -7.34 -39.37 21.03
C GLY A 445 -7.92 -40.77 21.18
N LYS A 446 -8.57 -41.02 22.29
CA LYS A 446 -9.45 -42.18 22.39
C LYS A 446 -10.68 -41.92 21.50
N PRO A 447 -11.14 -42.93 20.73
CA PRO A 447 -12.41 -42.78 20.03
C PRO A 447 -13.53 -42.39 21.00
N TRP A 448 -14.43 -41.54 20.52
CA TRP A 448 -15.63 -41.23 21.30
C TRP A 448 -16.47 -42.48 21.50
N ALA A 449 -16.87 -42.75 22.75
CA ALA A 449 -17.51 -44.02 23.14
C ALA A 449 -18.81 -44.37 22.38
N TYR A 450 -19.40 -43.38 21.72
CA TYR A 450 -20.62 -43.55 20.93
C TYR A 450 -20.36 -43.39 19.42
N GLY A 451 -19.11 -43.24 18.97
CA GLY A 451 -18.78 -42.93 17.59
C GLY A 451 -18.71 -44.12 16.64
N ASP A 452 -18.60 -45.31 17.16
CA ASP A 452 -18.41 -46.57 16.40
C ASP A 452 -19.67 -47.45 16.30
N GLN A 453 -20.84 -46.86 16.61
CA GLN A 453 -22.10 -47.61 16.54
C GLN A 453 -22.57 -47.77 15.09
N PRO A 454 -22.92 -49.01 14.66
CA PRO A 454 -23.49 -49.25 13.34
C PRO A 454 -24.88 -48.59 13.24
N PRO A 455 -25.36 -48.28 12.01
CA PRO A 455 -26.68 -47.72 11.82
C PRO A 455 -27.78 -48.63 12.33
N GLN A 456 -28.67 -48.12 13.15
CA GLN A 456 -29.87 -48.86 13.59
C GLN A 456 -30.98 -48.60 12.57
N LEU A 457 -31.33 -49.64 11.81
CA LEU A 457 -32.32 -49.55 10.73
C LEU A 457 -33.73 -49.96 11.15
N LYS A 458 -33.89 -50.43 12.39
CA LYS A 458 -35.21 -50.83 12.99
C LYS A 458 -35.25 -50.42 14.47
#